data_98debb47de8681c619a268d002b28bdd
#
_entry.id   98debb47de8681c619a268d002b28bdd
#
_cell.length_a   1.000
_cell.length_b   1.000
_cell.length_c   1.000
_cell.angle_alpha   90.00
_cell.angle_beta   90.00
_cell.angle_gamma   90.00
#
_symmetry.space_group_name_H-M   'P 1'
#
loop_
_entity.id
_entity.type
_entity.pdbx_description
1 polymer ?
#
loop_
_entity_poly.entity_id
_entity_poly.type
_entity_poly.pdbx_seq_one_letter_code
_entity_poly.pdbx_strand_id
1 'polypeptide(L)'
;MGKPLFTEAEIDALPTILDVVEMMSAGENQLILPMVSQIPSSSYYDEGRYNYVSEKNNRSVVHMMPMSQSPFTFYRGQSRYHDPCMPSLYRKNKNGEWPTEDDRAYNRLKICEFSLLLDSHPVFREVCRNTLVNYVTMAQHYGLTTEYMDITNSKWVAAFFACTGYDSDTDKYFPVGRDYHEGFGVMYMTDWDVNNMPEEFFEKNCVIGYQYFARPTKQSSFGYRMEKGEDFNKAPYFKKIFFRHDLDASKIVFEMSYRQKRFIPNDSLSVLVRKIAVSKEITRLAHYRCWENFYPDKNPAFLDKVCAERGVTIREDNTPVAKFTDEELASDWKEWNEFGRADLVSRILPIMPITTIDLTELSAE
;
A
#
# COMPACT_ATOMS: atom_id res chain seq x y z
N MET A 1 -2.16 -15.36 -29.54
CA MET A 1 -3.13 -14.91 -28.51
C MET A 1 -3.63 -16.15 -27.80
N GLY A 2 -3.62 -16.16 -26.44
CA GLY A 2 -4.21 -17.26 -25.67
C GLY A 2 -5.73 -17.34 -25.87
N LYS A 3 -6.33 -18.49 -25.54
CA LYS A 3 -7.78 -18.65 -25.56
C LYS A 3 -8.40 -17.66 -24.55
N PRO A 4 -9.48 -16.93 -24.87
CA PRO A 4 -10.14 -16.04 -23.92
C PRO A 4 -10.62 -16.84 -22.70
N LEU A 5 -10.57 -16.23 -21.51
CA LEU A 5 -10.98 -16.86 -20.25
C LEU A 5 -12.49 -17.15 -20.23
N PHE A 6 -13.28 -16.27 -20.81
CA PHE A 6 -14.73 -16.35 -20.94
C PHE A 6 -15.17 -16.04 -22.38
N THR A 7 -16.27 -16.63 -22.80
CA THR A 7 -17.02 -16.21 -23.98
C THR A 7 -17.88 -14.98 -23.67
N GLU A 8 -18.36 -14.27 -24.68
CA GLU A 8 -19.27 -13.12 -24.50
C GLU A 8 -20.49 -13.45 -23.64
N ALA A 9 -21.15 -14.59 -23.91
CA ALA A 9 -22.31 -15.02 -23.16
C ALA A 9 -21.98 -15.37 -21.68
N GLU A 10 -20.80 -15.91 -21.43
CA GLU A 10 -20.32 -16.16 -20.04
C GLU A 10 -20.03 -14.84 -19.32
N ILE A 11 -19.48 -13.84 -20.00
CA ILE A 11 -19.26 -12.52 -19.41
C ILE A 11 -20.58 -11.85 -19.06
N ASP A 12 -21.56 -11.90 -19.96
CA ASP A 12 -22.88 -11.31 -19.73
C ASP A 12 -23.65 -11.95 -18.57
N ALA A 13 -23.33 -13.22 -18.27
CA ALA A 13 -23.89 -13.94 -17.13
C ALA A 13 -23.17 -13.64 -15.80
N LEU A 14 -22.00 -12.96 -15.80
CA LEU A 14 -21.30 -12.60 -14.57
C LEU A 14 -22.11 -11.54 -13.78
N PRO A 15 -21.97 -11.54 -12.43
CA PRO A 15 -22.54 -10.47 -11.59
C PRO A 15 -21.92 -9.10 -11.95
N THR A 16 -22.57 -8.01 -11.57
CA THR A 16 -21.97 -6.66 -11.57
C THR A 16 -21.07 -6.47 -10.36
N ILE A 17 -20.28 -5.36 -10.33
CA ILE A 17 -19.46 -5.03 -9.17
C ILE A 17 -20.31 -4.78 -7.90
N LEU A 18 -21.52 -4.26 -8.04
CA LEU A 18 -22.42 -4.04 -6.90
C LEU A 18 -22.93 -5.36 -6.32
N ASP A 19 -23.30 -6.31 -7.17
CA ASP A 19 -23.70 -7.66 -6.75
C ASP A 19 -22.55 -8.34 -5.98
N VAL A 20 -21.32 -8.21 -6.47
CA VAL A 20 -20.13 -8.76 -5.79
C VAL A 20 -19.90 -8.13 -4.42
N VAL A 21 -20.03 -6.82 -4.30
CA VAL A 21 -19.90 -6.13 -3.00
C VAL A 21 -20.99 -6.55 -2.02
N GLU A 22 -22.21 -6.79 -2.50
CA GLU A 22 -23.30 -7.33 -1.68
C GLU A 22 -23.03 -8.74 -1.21
N MET A 23 -22.59 -9.64 -2.10
CA MET A 23 -22.17 -11.01 -1.77
C MET A 23 -21.06 -11.04 -0.71
N MET A 24 -20.07 -10.14 -0.82
CA MET A 24 -18.99 -10.01 0.17
C MET A 24 -19.52 -9.55 1.54
N SER A 25 -20.54 -8.67 1.57
CA SER A 25 -21.16 -8.20 2.79
C SER A 25 -21.87 -9.30 3.58
N ALA A 26 -22.52 -10.23 2.89
CA ALA A 26 -23.18 -11.36 3.52
C ALA A 26 -22.18 -12.31 4.20
N GLY A 27 -20.96 -12.44 3.66
CA GLY A 27 -19.88 -13.22 4.28
C GLY A 27 -19.27 -12.55 5.52
N GLU A 28 -19.19 -11.22 5.57
CA GLU A 28 -18.61 -10.48 6.70
C GLU A 28 -19.42 -10.65 8.00
N ASN A 29 -20.73 -10.71 7.93
CA ASN A 29 -21.61 -10.83 9.11
C ASN A 29 -21.46 -12.16 9.87
N GLN A 30 -20.86 -13.19 9.26
CA GLN A 30 -20.62 -14.48 9.90
C GLN A 30 -19.31 -14.51 10.69
N LEU A 31 -18.40 -13.57 10.42
CA LEU A 31 -17.02 -13.57 10.92
C LEU A 31 -16.76 -12.74 12.18
N ILE A 32 -17.73 -11.93 12.65
CA ILE A 32 -17.48 -10.87 13.64
C ILE A 32 -17.41 -11.36 15.10
N LEU A 33 -18.05 -12.45 15.48
CA LEU A 33 -18.27 -12.77 16.90
C LEU A 33 -17.25 -13.69 17.61
N PRO A 34 -16.54 -14.63 17.00
CA PRO A 34 -15.64 -15.52 17.71
C PRO A 34 -14.21 -15.04 17.95
N MET A 35 -13.78 -13.95 17.29
CA MET A 35 -12.35 -13.65 17.11
C MET A 35 -11.66 -12.91 18.25
N VAL A 36 -12.41 -12.24 19.11
CA VAL A 36 -11.81 -11.40 20.17
C VAL A 36 -11.03 -12.21 21.20
N SER A 37 -11.28 -13.51 21.32
CA SER A 37 -10.65 -14.37 22.33
C SER A 37 -9.34 -15.04 21.89
N GLN A 38 -8.93 -14.94 20.60
CA GLN A 38 -7.79 -15.68 20.06
C GLN A 38 -6.63 -14.79 19.58
N ILE A 39 -6.70 -13.48 19.80
CA ILE A 39 -5.61 -12.59 19.45
C ILE A 39 -4.42 -12.85 20.37
N PRO A 40 -3.18 -13.02 19.84
CA PRO A 40 -2.00 -13.19 20.67
C PRO A 40 -1.90 -12.11 21.73
N SER A 41 -1.41 -12.45 22.92
CA SER A 41 -1.34 -11.55 24.08
C SER A 41 -0.50 -10.27 23.85
N SER A 42 0.21 -10.19 22.75
CA SER A 42 0.96 -9.02 22.28
C SER A 42 0.14 -8.08 21.36
N SER A 43 -1.11 -8.43 21.03
CA SER A 43 -1.97 -7.65 20.15
C SER A 43 -3.14 -7.10 20.95
N TYR A 44 -3.34 -5.79 20.89
CA TYR A 44 -4.47 -5.14 21.55
C TYR A 44 -5.52 -4.79 20.51
N TYR A 45 -6.77 -5.16 20.79
CA TYR A 45 -7.94 -4.87 19.98
C TYR A 45 -8.80 -3.83 20.69
N ASP A 46 -9.05 -2.71 20.03
CA ASP A 46 -10.00 -1.69 20.49
C ASP A 46 -10.95 -1.33 19.35
N GLU A 47 -12.23 -1.65 19.50
CA GLU A 47 -13.38 -1.27 18.67
C GLU A 47 -13.11 -1.13 17.16
N GLY A 48 -12.45 -2.13 16.54
CA GLY A 48 -12.12 -2.14 15.11
C GLY A 48 -10.80 -1.47 14.74
N ARG A 49 -9.96 -1.13 15.69
CA ARG A 49 -8.58 -0.66 15.48
C ARG A 49 -7.61 -1.78 15.79
N TYR A 50 -6.67 -2.03 14.87
CA TYR A 50 -5.53 -2.88 15.15
C TYR A 50 -4.36 -2.03 15.54
N ASN A 51 -3.80 -2.34 16.69
CA ASN A 51 -2.49 -1.88 17.06
C ASN A 51 -1.67 -3.10 17.44
N TYR A 52 -0.54 -3.19 16.84
CA TYR A 52 0.42 -4.23 17.09
C TYR A 52 1.66 -3.57 17.70
N VAL A 53 2.15 -4.10 18.79
CA VAL A 53 3.35 -3.58 19.48
C VAL A 53 4.51 -4.53 19.24
N SER A 54 5.62 -3.99 18.76
CA SER A 54 6.88 -4.71 18.68
C SER A 54 7.97 -3.95 19.44
N GLU A 55 9.03 -4.64 19.82
CA GLU A 55 10.21 -4.01 20.41
C GLU A 55 11.22 -3.65 19.32
N LYS A 56 11.68 -2.40 19.34
CA LYS A 56 12.76 -1.91 18.49
C LYS A 56 13.73 -1.10 19.34
N ASN A 57 15.00 -1.53 19.43
CA ASN A 57 16.04 -0.85 20.20
C ASN A 57 15.66 -0.61 21.67
N ASN A 58 15.07 -1.60 22.33
CA ASN A 58 14.57 -1.54 23.72
C ASN A 58 13.44 -0.50 23.93
N ARG A 59 12.75 -0.09 22.87
CA ARG A 59 11.54 0.75 22.93
C ARG A 59 10.37 -0.01 22.34
N SER A 60 9.23 0.07 23.00
CA SER A 60 7.97 -0.43 22.43
C SER A 60 7.53 0.49 21.30
N VAL A 61 7.37 -0.07 20.10
CA VAL A 61 6.92 0.65 18.91
C VAL A 61 5.55 0.16 18.52
N VAL A 62 4.62 1.08 18.31
CA VAL A 62 3.24 0.78 17.93
C VAL A 62 3.11 0.76 16.41
N HIS A 63 2.64 -0.36 15.90
CA HIS A 63 2.17 -0.45 14.52
C HIS A 63 0.68 -0.16 14.50
N MET A 64 0.31 0.98 13.98
CA MET A 64 -1.10 1.37 13.90
C MET A 64 -1.65 1.03 12.52
N MET A 65 -2.71 0.23 12.52
CA MET A 65 -3.41 -0.16 11.30
C MET A 65 -4.58 0.79 11.03
N PRO A 66 -4.97 0.98 9.75
CA PRO A 66 -6.19 1.68 9.40
C PRO A 66 -7.40 1.00 10.03
N MET A 67 -8.38 1.78 10.44
CA MET A 67 -9.66 1.24 10.96
C MET A 67 -10.40 0.44 9.89
N SER A 68 -10.95 -0.69 10.28
CA SER A 68 -11.81 -1.54 9.46
C SER A 68 -13.06 -1.96 10.22
N GLN A 69 -14.14 -2.16 9.47
CA GLN A 69 -15.35 -2.79 9.99
C GLN A 69 -15.19 -4.32 10.12
N SER A 70 -14.31 -4.92 9.32
CA SER A 70 -13.96 -6.33 9.38
C SER A 70 -12.45 -6.47 9.35
N PRO A 71 -11.83 -6.59 10.52
CA PRO A 71 -10.39 -6.48 10.67
C PRO A 71 -9.57 -7.58 9.99
N PHE A 72 -10.17 -8.69 9.62
CA PHE A 72 -9.45 -9.86 9.12
C PHE A 72 -9.80 -10.24 7.68
N THR A 73 -10.67 -9.48 7.03
CA THR A 73 -10.97 -9.68 5.62
C THR A 73 -10.20 -8.67 4.79
N PHE A 74 -9.40 -9.17 3.88
CA PHE A 74 -8.63 -8.35 2.95
C PHE A 74 -9.14 -8.54 1.54
N TYR A 75 -9.11 -7.47 0.78
CA TYR A 75 -9.62 -7.39 -0.57
C TYR A 75 -8.57 -6.81 -1.52
N ARG A 76 -8.68 -7.19 -2.79
CA ARG A 76 -8.00 -6.53 -3.89
C ARG A 76 -8.93 -6.47 -5.07
N GLY A 77 -8.98 -5.34 -5.76
CA GLY A 77 -9.74 -5.16 -6.99
C GLY A 77 -8.83 -4.88 -8.18
N GLN A 78 -9.16 -5.45 -9.33
CA GLN A 78 -8.48 -5.19 -10.59
C GLN A 78 -9.52 -5.08 -11.70
N SER A 79 -9.43 -4.00 -12.48
CA SER A 79 -10.28 -3.78 -13.65
C SER A 79 -9.92 -4.65 -14.84
N ARG A 80 -8.87 -5.45 -14.72
CA ARG A 80 -8.43 -6.42 -15.72
C ARG A 80 -7.82 -7.63 -15.02
N TYR A 81 -8.14 -8.83 -15.52
CA TYR A 81 -7.48 -10.04 -15.07
C TYR A 81 -6.08 -10.16 -15.69
N HIS A 82 -5.09 -10.41 -14.87
CA HIS A 82 -3.71 -10.65 -15.28
C HIS A 82 -3.32 -12.08 -14.96
N ASP A 83 -2.75 -12.79 -15.93
CA ASP A 83 -2.23 -14.15 -15.75
C ASP A 83 -0.81 -14.25 -16.34
N PRO A 84 0.21 -14.38 -15.49
CA PRO A 84 0.19 -14.37 -14.03
C PRO A 84 -0.07 -12.98 -13.43
N CYS A 85 -0.63 -12.93 -12.21
CA CYS A 85 -0.81 -11.71 -11.43
C CYS A 85 0.37 -11.51 -10.47
N MET A 86 1.25 -10.58 -10.78
CA MET A 86 2.51 -10.35 -10.05
C MET A 86 2.68 -8.89 -9.61
N PRO A 87 3.48 -8.63 -8.55
CA PRO A 87 3.93 -7.29 -8.21
C PRO A 87 4.69 -6.60 -9.35
N SER A 88 4.66 -5.27 -9.33
CA SER A 88 5.29 -4.47 -10.39
C SER A 88 6.78 -4.77 -10.57
N LEU A 89 7.51 -5.10 -9.49
CA LEU A 89 8.93 -5.43 -9.51
C LEU A 89 9.26 -6.69 -10.33
N TYR A 90 8.30 -7.57 -10.54
CA TYR A 90 8.51 -8.86 -11.22
C TYR A 90 7.78 -8.96 -12.56
N ARG A 91 7.12 -7.89 -13.01
CA ARG A 91 6.42 -7.87 -14.31
C ARG A 91 7.41 -7.67 -15.46
N LYS A 92 7.07 -8.26 -16.59
CA LYS A 92 7.78 -7.97 -17.84
C LYS A 92 7.70 -6.48 -18.19
N ASN A 93 8.80 -5.96 -18.74
CA ASN A 93 8.83 -4.61 -19.28
C ASN A 93 8.01 -4.51 -20.58
N LYS A 94 7.97 -3.31 -21.18
CA LYS A 94 7.24 -3.05 -22.44
C LYS A 94 7.74 -3.89 -23.62
N ASN A 95 8.97 -4.38 -23.56
CA ASN A 95 9.58 -5.25 -24.59
C ASN A 95 9.28 -6.74 -24.34
N GLY A 96 8.57 -7.10 -23.29
CA GLY A 96 8.26 -8.49 -22.92
C GLY A 96 9.39 -9.20 -22.15
N GLU A 97 10.41 -8.48 -21.70
CA GLU A 97 11.56 -9.02 -20.99
C GLU A 97 11.32 -9.03 -19.47
N TRP A 98 11.76 -10.10 -18.82
CA TRP A 98 11.71 -10.19 -17.37
C TRP A 98 12.72 -9.26 -16.71
N PRO A 99 12.39 -8.62 -15.56
CA PRO A 99 13.32 -7.75 -14.88
C PRO A 99 14.55 -8.52 -14.38
N THR A 100 15.71 -7.97 -14.70
CA THR A 100 17.01 -8.43 -14.22
C THR A 100 17.20 -8.08 -12.73
N GLU A 101 18.29 -8.55 -12.13
CA GLU A 101 18.67 -8.12 -10.80
C GLU A 101 19.00 -6.61 -10.77
N ASP A 102 19.63 -6.11 -11.82
CA ASP A 102 19.99 -4.71 -11.97
C ASP A 102 18.74 -3.81 -12.11
N ASP A 103 17.66 -4.29 -12.78
CA ASP A 103 16.37 -3.59 -12.81
C ASP A 103 15.75 -3.49 -11.43
N ARG A 104 15.80 -4.57 -10.66
CA ARG A 104 15.29 -4.58 -9.27
C ARG A 104 16.12 -3.67 -8.37
N ALA A 105 17.44 -3.70 -8.49
CA ALA A 105 18.32 -2.84 -7.72
C ALA A 105 18.06 -1.35 -8.02
N TYR A 106 17.87 -1.01 -9.29
CA TYR A 106 17.50 0.35 -9.68
C TYR A 106 16.17 0.82 -9.07
N ASN A 107 15.15 -0.02 -9.08
CA ASN A 107 13.88 0.31 -8.44
C ASN A 107 14.03 0.48 -6.91
N ARG A 108 14.84 -0.36 -6.25
CA ARG A 108 15.13 -0.25 -4.81
C ARG A 108 15.90 1.02 -4.44
N LEU A 109 16.79 1.50 -5.32
CA LEU A 109 17.40 2.83 -5.16
C LEU A 109 16.34 3.94 -5.12
N LYS A 110 15.29 3.88 -5.96
CA LYS A 110 14.19 4.85 -5.94
C LYS A 110 13.37 4.78 -4.64
N ILE A 111 13.17 3.58 -4.11
CA ILE A 111 12.51 3.40 -2.80
C ILE A 111 13.35 4.03 -1.68
N CYS A 112 14.67 3.91 -1.75
CA CYS A 112 15.56 4.55 -0.78
C CYS A 112 15.55 6.09 -0.89
N GLU A 113 15.49 6.66 -2.09
CA GLU A 113 15.24 8.10 -2.28
C GLU A 113 13.89 8.55 -1.71
N PHE A 114 12.85 7.75 -1.92
CA PHE A 114 11.55 7.99 -1.31
C PHE A 114 11.62 7.98 0.22
N SER A 115 12.35 7.05 0.81
CA SER A 115 12.54 7.03 2.27
C SER A 115 13.24 8.29 2.80
N LEU A 116 14.23 8.80 2.06
CA LEU A 116 14.90 10.06 2.41
C LEU A 116 13.97 11.28 2.29
N LEU A 117 13.11 11.30 1.27
CA LEU A 117 12.10 12.33 1.12
C LEU A 117 11.15 12.34 2.33
N LEU A 118 10.66 11.18 2.76
CA LEU A 118 9.81 11.05 3.94
C LEU A 118 10.53 11.49 5.22
N ASP A 119 11.78 11.06 5.41
CA ASP A 119 12.60 11.43 6.56
C ASP A 119 12.95 12.93 6.60
N SER A 120 12.86 13.63 5.46
CA SER A 120 13.02 15.08 5.41
C SER A 120 11.80 15.85 5.93
N HIS A 121 10.62 15.20 6.00
CA HIS A 121 9.38 15.82 6.43
C HIS A 121 9.27 15.83 7.96
N PRO A 122 9.16 17.01 8.61
CA PRO A 122 9.23 17.12 10.07
C PRO A 122 8.09 16.38 10.78
N VAL A 123 6.85 16.47 10.27
CA VAL A 123 5.70 15.77 10.85
C VAL A 123 5.86 14.25 10.71
N PHE A 124 6.35 13.77 9.57
CA PHE A 124 6.60 12.35 9.38
C PHE A 124 7.61 11.81 10.38
N ARG A 125 8.71 12.54 10.61
CA ARG A 125 9.70 12.17 11.63
C ARG A 125 9.12 12.15 13.05
N GLU A 126 8.27 13.12 13.37
CA GLU A 126 7.61 13.19 14.68
C GLU A 126 6.73 11.95 14.91
N VAL A 127 5.91 11.59 13.94
CA VAL A 127 5.08 10.39 13.98
C VAL A 127 5.94 9.13 14.14
N CYS A 128 7.02 9.00 13.37
CA CYS A 128 7.91 7.84 13.38
C CYS A 128 8.75 7.67 14.67
N ARG A 129 8.73 8.63 15.58
CA ARG A 129 9.32 8.44 16.92
C ARG A 129 8.60 7.34 17.70
N ASN A 130 7.29 7.22 17.52
CA ASN A 130 6.42 6.33 18.30
C ASN A 130 5.70 5.29 17.44
N THR A 131 5.81 5.36 16.10
CA THR A 131 5.18 4.41 15.18
C THR A 131 6.19 3.83 14.21
N LEU A 132 5.93 2.62 13.73
CA LEU A 132 6.72 2.01 12.67
C LEU A 132 5.99 2.14 11.35
N VAL A 133 6.70 2.64 10.33
CA VAL A 133 6.19 2.76 8.96
C VAL A 133 6.99 1.85 8.03
N ASN A 134 6.29 1.07 7.23
CA ASN A 134 6.90 0.27 6.17
C ASN A 134 7.06 1.12 4.91
N TYR A 135 8.27 1.64 4.69
CA TYR A 135 8.58 2.51 3.54
C TYR A 135 8.36 1.85 2.19
N VAL A 136 8.62 0.55 2.06
CA VAL A 136 8.48 -0.17 0.80
C VAL A 136 7.00 -0.32 0.43
N THR A 137 6.18 -0.73 1.40
CA THR A 137 4.73 -0.84 1.19
C THR A 137 4.11 0.54 0.93
N MET A 138 4.58 1.58 1.65
CA MET A 138 4.14 2.95 1.40
C MET A 138 4.53 3.43 0.00
N ALA A 139 5.76 3.14 -0.46
CA ALA A 139 6.24 3.47 -1.79
C ALA A 139 5.37 2.85 -2.90
N GLN A 140 4.88 1.61 -2.69
CA GLN A 140 3.94 0.95 -3.58
C GLN A 140 2.66 1.77 -3.79
N HIS A 141 2.04 2.28 -2.71
CA HIS A 141 0.82 3.08 -2.78
C HIS A 141 0.99 4.43 -3.47
N TYR A 142 2.22 4.91 -3.58
CA TYR A 142 2.59 6.11 -4.34
C TYR A 142 3.12 5.80 -5.74
N GLY A 143 3.04 4.53 -6.19
CA GLY A 143 3.30 4.11 -7.56
C GLY A 143 4.76 3.77 -7.87
N LEU A 144 5.62 3.64 -6.87
CA LEU A 144 6.95 3.08 -7.08
C LEU A 144 6.88 1.56 -7.26
N THR A 145 7.83 1.02 -8.00
CA THR A 145 7.90 -0.41 -8.31
C THR A 145 8.44 -1.20 -7.13
N THR A 146 7.64 -2.12 -6.59
CA THR A 146 7.99 -2.94 -5.43
C THR A 146 7.58 -4.40 -5.59
N GLU A 147 7.98 -5.24 -4.62
CA GLU A 147 7.58 -6.64 -4.45
C GLU A 147 6.21 -6.84 -3.78
N TYR A 148 5.48 -5.77 -3.51
CA TYR A 148 4.18 -5.84 -2.84
C TYR A 148 3.01 -5.71 -3.82
N MET A 149 1.94 -6.40 -3.49
CA MET A 149 0.60 -6.20 -4.07
C MET A 149 -0.22 -5.38 -3.10
N ASP A 150 -0.89 -4.33 -3.58
CA ASP A 150 -1.83 -3.58 -2.76
C ASP A 150 -3.02 -4.45 -2.40
N ILE A 151 -3.31 -4.55 -1.12
CA ILE A 151 -4.55 -5.09 -0.58
C ILE A 151 -5.15 -4.09 0.39
N THR A 152 -6.42 -4.19 0.65
CA THR A 152 -7.16 -3.29 1.53
C THR A 152 -8.14 -4.09 2.39
N ASN A 153 -8.48 -3.60 3.56
CA ASN A 153 -9.58 -4.16 4.34
C ASN A 153 -10.93 -3.46 4.07
N SER A 154 -11.00 -2.66 3.02
CA SER A 154 -12.23 -2.02 2.54
C SER A 154 -12.66 -2.59 1.20
N LYS A 155 -13.78 -3.33 1.17
CA LYS A 155 -14.37 -3.83 -0.08
C LYS A 155 -14.71 -2.72 -1.06
N TRP A 156 -15.07 -1.52 -0.58
CA TRP A 156 -15.37 -0.37 -1.43
C TRP A 156 -14.15 0.24 -2.10
N VAL A 157 -13.00 0.24 -1.43
CA VAL A 157 -11.72 0.62 -2.04
C VAL A 157 -11.34 -0.39 -3.11
N ALA A 158 -11.44 -1.68 -2.82
CA ALA A 158 -11.17 -2.72 -3.80
C ALA A 158 -12.14 -2.63 -5.01
N ALA A 159 -13.45 -2.44 -4.76
CA ALA A 159 -14.45 -2.25 -5.82
C ALA A 159 -14.13 -1.03 -6.69
N PHE A 160 -13.71 0.09 -6.09
CA PHE A 160 -13.29 1.27 -6.84
C PHE A 160 -12.17 0.93 -7.85
N PHE A 161 -11.09 0.29 -7.39
CA PHE A 161 -10.00 -0.10 -8.29
C PHE A 161 -10.40 -1.19 -9.30
N ALA A 162 -11.41 -2.01 -8.96
CA ALA A 162 -11.90 -3.07 -9.83
C ALA A 162 -12.76 -2.55 -10.99
N CYS A 163 -13.52 -1.47 -10.80
CA CYS A 163 -14.47 -0.95 -11.80
C CYS A 163 -14.08 0.43 -12.35
N THR A 164 -12.82 0.86 -12.16
CA THR A 164 -12.31 2.10 -12.76
C THR A 164 -11.10 1.84 -13.65
N GLY A 165 -11.01 2.59 -14.74
CA GLY A 165 -9.79 2.78 -15.52
C GLY A 165 -8.96 3.93 -14.95
N TYR A 166 -7.68 3.98 -15.29
CA TYR A 166 -6.76 5.04 -14.88
C TYR A 166 -6.10 5.68 -16.11
N ASP A 167 -6.19 7.00 -16.18
CA ASP A 167 -5.52 7.82 -17.17
C ASP A 167 -4.26 8.42 -16.54
N SER A 168 -3.09 7.97 -16.98
CA SER A 168 -1.79 8.43 -16.48
C SER A 168 -1.46 9.86 -16.85
N ASP A 169 -2.01 10.38 -17.94
CA ASP A 169 -1.68 11.71 -18.43
C ASP A 169 -2.39 12.79 -17.61
N THR A 170 -3.60 12.49 -17.15
CA THR A 170 -4.40 13.39 -16.31
C THR A 170 -4.39 13.04 -14.83
N ASP A 171 -3.79 11.93 -14.43
CA ASP A 171 -3.80 11.37 -13.05
C ASP A 171 -5.23 11.17 -12.53
N LYS A 172 -6.13 10.68 -13.41
CA LYS A 172 -7.55 10.53 -13.09
C LYS A 172 -8.05 9.11 -13.31
N TYR A 173 -8.95 8.72 -12.44
CA TYR A 173 -9.75 7.52 -12.61
C TYR A 173 -11.07 7.86 -13.31
N PHE A 174 -11.62 6.88 -14.05
CA PHE A 174 -12.90 6.97 -14.71
C PHE A 174 -13.65 5.65 -14.62
N PRO A 175 -14.99 5.67 -14.54
CA PRO A 175 -15.80 4.44 -14.50
C PRO A 175 -15.73 3.72 -15.85
N VAL A 176 -15.70 2.38 -15.80
CA VAL A 176 -15.55 1.54 -17.00
C VAL A 176 -16.85 0.76 -17.31
N GLY A 177 -17.07 0.50 -18.58
CA GLY A 177 -18.19 -0.28 -19.10
C GLY A 177 -17.74 -1.54 -19.82
N ARG A 178 -18.69 -2.24 -20.45
CA ARG A 178 -18.53 -3.54 -21.11
C ARG A 178 -17.43 -3.58 -22.18
N ASP A 179 -17.14 -2.44 -22.79
CA ASP A 179 -16.12 -2.24 -23.83
C ASP A 179 -14.70 -2.05 -23.29
N TYR A 180 -14.54 -2.00 -21.96
CA TYR A 180 -13.25 -1.82 -21.35
C TYR A 180 -12.47 -3.15 -21.28
N HIS A 181 -11.32 -3.23 -21.97
CA HIS A 181 -10.51 -4.44 -22.12
C HIS A 181 -11.32 -5.65 -22.54
N GLU A 182 -11.27 -6.73 -21.76
CA GLU A 182 -12.00 -7.97 -21.99
C GLU A 182 -13.45 -7.93 -21.48
N GLY A 183 -13.92 -6.78 -20.97
CA GLY A 183 -15.29 -6.55 -20.49
C GLY A 183 -15.59 -7.12 -19.11
N PHE A 184 -14.59 -7.57 -18.35
CA PHE A 184 -14.73 -8.06 -16.99
C PHE A 184 -13.54 -7.69 -16.12
N GLY A 185 -13.79 -7.62 -14.83
CA GLY A 185 -12.79 -7.43 -13.78
C GLY A 185 -12.77 -8.57 -12.79
N VAL A 186 -11.90 -8.46 -11.79
CA VAL A 186 -11.76 -9.45 -10.73
C VAL A 186 -11.63 -8.79 -9.37
N MET A 187 -12.35 -9.33 -8.40
CA MET A 187 -12.20 -9.08 -6.98
C MET A 187 -11.57 -10.30 -6.30
N TYR A 188 -10.59 -10.04 -5.46
CA TYR A 188 -10.01 -11.05 -4.57
C TYR A 188 -10.47 -10.74 -3.15
N MET A 189 -10.79 -11.78 -2.41
CA MET A 189 -11.16 -11.69 -1.00
C MET A 189 -10.48 -12.81 -0.24
N THR A 190 -9.95 -12.55 0.95
CA THR A 190 -9.45 -13.62 1.81
C THR A 190 -10.56 -14.57 2.18
N ASP A 191 -10.26 -15.87 2.06
CA ASP A 191 -11.18 -16.97 2.31
C ASP A 191 -10.52 -17.94 3.27
N TRP A 192 -10.65 -17.68 4.55
CA TRP A 192 -10.18 -18.55 5.61
C TRP A 192 -11.22 -18.71 6.70
N ASP A 193 -11.13 -19.84 7.38
CA ASP A 193 -11.81 -20.03 8.65
C ASP A 193 -11.08 -19.17 9.71
N VAL A 194 -11.86 -18.34 10.38
CA VAL A 194 -11.43 -17.48 11.47
C VAL A 194 -10.61 -18.21 12.53
N ASN A 195 -10.90 -19.48 12.79
CA ASN A 195 -10.21 -20.30 13.77
C ASN A 195 -8.87 -20.85 13.27
N ASN A 196 -8.57 -20.71 11.98
CA ASN A 196 -7.39 -21.26 11.31
C ASN A 196 -6.69 -20.22 10.43
N MET A 197 -6.49 -19.01 10.95
CA MET A 197 -5.71 -17.99 10.21
C MET A 197 -4.26 -18.46 10.04
N PRO A 198 -3.79 -18.60 8.79
CA PRO A 198 -2.46 -19.11 8.54
C PRO A 198 -1.38 -18.12 9.00
N GLU A 199 -0.41 -18.59 9.78
CA GLU A 199 0.73 -17.79 10.23
C GLU A 199 1.48 -17.17 9.03
N GLU A 200 1.68 -17.94 7.96
CA GLU A 200 2.32 -17.51 6.72
C GLU A 200 1.62 -16.28 6.07
N PHE A 201 0.31 -16.13 6.23
CA PHE A 201 -0.37 -14.94 5.73
C PHE A 201 0.10 -13.68 6.43
N PHE A 202 0.31 -13.73 7.75
CA PHE A 202 0.80 -12.58 8.52
C PHE A 202 2.23 -12.22 8.19
N GLU A 203 3.07 -13.19 7.83
CA GLU A 203 4.44 -12.93 7.37
C GLU A 203 4.46 -12.17 6.03
N LYS A 204 3.47 -12.44 5.16
CA LYS A 204 3.32 -11.78 3.86
C LYS A 204 2.49 -10.49 3.93
N ASN A 205 1.56 -10.38 4.87
CA ASN A 205 0.69 -9.22 5.04
C ASN A 205 1.42 -8.11 5.82
N CYS A 206 1.77 -7.06 5.12
CA CYS A 206 2.53 -5.95 5.68
C CYS A 206 1.64 -4.74 5.94
N VAL A 207 1.62 -4.31 7.19
CA VAL A 207 1.01 -3.04 7.61
C VAL A 207 1.88 -1.90 7.15
N ILE A 208 1.28 -0.85 6.56
CA ILE A 208 2.02 0.37 6.26
C ILE A 208 2.42 1.10 7.54
N GLY A 209 1.55 1.09 8.52
CA GLY A 209 1.72 1.81 9.77
C GLY A 209 1.05 3.19 9.76
N TYR A 210 0.87 3.77 10.94
CA TYR A 210 0.34 5.12 11.06
C TYR A 210 1.39 6.12 10.60
N GLN A 211 0.99 7.03 9.73
CA GLN A 211 1.85 8.04 9.14
C GLN A 211 1.01 9.28 8.75
N TYR A 212 1.65 10.39 8.48
CA TYR A 212 0.99 11.68 8.26
C TYR A 212 0.17 11.74 6.95
N PHE A 213 0.66 11.15 5.87
CA PHE A 213 0.04 11.29 4.54
C PHE A 213 -1.28 10.51 4.40
N ALA A 214 -2.28 11.16 3.83
CA ALA A 214 -3.66 10.67 3.90
C ALA A 214 -3.95 9.44 3.00
N ARG A 215 -3.22 9.24 1.89
CA ARG A 215 -3.57 8.22 0.88
C ARG A 215 -3.63 6.80 1.46
N PRO A 216 -2.63 6.27 2.17
CA PRO A 216 -2.71 4.92 2.72
C PRO A 216 -3.89 4.73 3.68
N THR A 217 -4.14 5.71 4.56
CA THR A 217 -5.26 5.66 5.51
C THR A 217 -6.62 5.70 4.79
N LYS A 218 -6.78 6.57 3.78
CA LYS A 218 -8.02 6.67 2.99
C LYS A 218 -8.31 5.41 2.18
N GLN A 219 -7.29 4.67 1.82
CA GLN A 219 -7.41 3.38 1.13
C GLN A 219 -7.46 2.18 2.07
N SER A 220 -7.37 2.40 3.38
CA SER A 220 -7.27 1.29 4.36
C SER A 220 -6.25 0.25 3.91
N SER A 221 -5.04 0.71 3.63
CA SER A 221 -4.06 0.03 2.79
C SER A 221 -3.13 -0.89 3.56
N PHE A 222 -2.85 -2.02 2.92
CA PHE A 222 -1.84 -3.00 3.32
C PHE A 222 -1.05 -3.44 2.08
N GLY A 223 0.09 -4.09 2.31
CA GLY A 223 0.86 -4.75 1.27
C GLY A 223 0.89 -6.25 1.46
N TYR A 224 0.68 -7.01 0.41
CA TYR A 224 0.91 -8.45 0.40
C TYR A 224 2.24 -8.72 -0.32
N ARG A 225 3.26 -9.14 0.44
CA ARG A 225 4.59 -9.40 -0.08
C ARG A 225 4.59 -10.67 -0.91
N MET A 226 5.23 -10.58 -2.07
CA MET A 226 5.39 -11.73 -2.96
C MET A 226 6.84 -11.90 -3.35
N GLU A 227 7.24 -13.15 -3.53
CA GLU A 227 8.56 -13.51 -4.00
C GLU A 227 8.58 -13.59 -5.54
N LYS A 228 9.80 -13.57 -6.10
CA LYS A 228 9.98 -13.73 -7.56
C LYS A 228 9.42 -15.08 -8.02
N GLY A 229 8.52 -15.04 -9.00
CA GLY A 229 7.90 -16.23 -9.58
C GLY A 229 6.58 -16.64 -8.94
N GLU A 230 6.17 -16.01 -7.84
CA GLU A 230 4.84 -16.21 -7.29
C GLU A 230 3.75 -15.54 -8.15
N ASP A 231 2.58 -16.14 -8.14
CA ASP A 231 1.39 -15.68 -8.86
C ASP A 231 0.25 -15.47 -7.85
N PHE A 232 -0.20 -14.23 -7.70
CA PHE A 232 -1.30 -13.89 -6.78
C PHE A 232 -2.59 -14.63 -7.09
N ASN A 233 -2.80 -15.03 -8.36
CA ASN A 233 -3.93 -15.89 -8.73
C ASN A 233 -3.91 -17.26 -8.04
N LYS A 234 -2.77 -17.70 -7.57
CA LYS A 234 -2.53 -18.97 -6.89
C LYS A 234 -2.31 -18.81 -5.39
N ALA A 235 -2.40 -17.58 -4.87
CA ALA A 235 -2.28 -17.34 -3.44
C ALA A 235 -3.39 -18.11 -2.69
N PRO A 236 -3.02 -19.01 -1.76
CA PRO A 236 -3.97 -19.98 -1.19
C PRO A 236 -5.04 -19.34 -0.32
N TYR A 237 -4.81 -18.09 0.07
CA TYR A 237 -5.66 -17.37 1.03
C TYR A 237 -6.69 -16.47 0.36
N PHE A 238 -6.67 -16.36 -0.98
CA PHE A 238 -7.55 -15.46 -1.71
C PHE A 238 -8.42 -16.24 -2.70
N LYS A 239 -9.74 -16.13 -2.57
CA LYS A 239 -10.64 -16.51 -3.62
C LYS A 239 -10.85 -15.37 -4.61
N LYS A 240 -11.09 -15.74 -5.87
CA LYS A 240 -11.39 -14.82 -6.97
C LYS A 240 -12.87 -14.80 -7.26
N ILE A 241 -13.43 -13.63 -7.45
CA ILE A 241 -14.79 -13.42 -7.91
C ILE A 241 -14.71 -12.54 -9.15
N PHE A 242 -15.07 -13.09 -10.31
CA PHE A 242 -15.14 -12.36 -11.56
C PHE A 242 -16.48 -11.63 -11.66
N PHE A 243 -16.46 -10.45 -12.28
CA PHE A 243 -17.66 -9.65 -12.52
C PHE A 243 -17.58 -9.00 -13.89
N ARG A 244 -18.74 -8.79 -14.55
CA ARG A 244 -18.78 -8.01 -15.78
C ARG A 244 -18.66 -6.53 -15.51
N HIS A 245 -17.97 -5.82 -16.38
CA HIS A 245 -18.00 -4.37 -16.38
C HIS A 245 -19.39 -3.89 -16.81
N ASP A 246 -19.99 -3.10 -15.94
CA ASP A 246 -21.27 -2.43 -16.13
C ASP A 246 -21.07 -0.94 -15.83
N LEU A 247 -21.33 -0.09 -16.82
CA LEU A 247 -21.01 1.34 -16.71
C LEU A 247 -21.82 2.02 -15.61
N ASP A 248 -23.06 1.64 -15.41
CA ASP A 248 -23.92 2.29 -14.41
C ASP A 248 -23.55 1.85 -13.00
N ALA A 249 -23.26 0.56 -12.79
CA ALA A 249 -22.71 0.06 -11.53
C ALA A 249 -21.34 0.72 -11.22
N SER A 250 -20.47 0.85 -12.21
CA SER A 250 -19.17 1.51 -12.07
C SER A 250 -19.30 3.00 -11.72
N LYS A 251 -20.25 3.72 -12.34
CA LYS A 251 -20.57 5.12 -11.99
C LYS A 251 -21.03 5.27 -10.54
N ILE A 252 -21.87 4.35 -10.05
CA ILE A 252 -22.33 4.38 -8.64
C ILE A 252 -21.11 4.28 -7.70
N VAL A 253 -20.24 3.30 -7.89
CA VAL A 253 -19.03 3.15 -7.07
C VAL A 253 -18.11 4.37 -7.17
N PHE A 254 -17.96 4.94 -8.39
CA PHE A 254 -17.15 6.12 -8.64
C PHE A 254 -17.69 7.36 -7.92
N GLU A 255 -19.00 7.60 -7.97
CA GLU A 255 -19.64 8.73 -7.25
C GLU A 255 -19.57 8.54 -5.72
N MET A 256 -19.72 7.31 -5.22
CA MET A 256 -19.51 7.00 -3.78
C MET A 256 -18.08 7.31 -3.31
N SER A 257 -17.10 7.28 -4.21
CA SER A 257 -15.73 7.69 -3.95
C SER A 257 -15.49 9.20 -4.05
N TYR A 258 -16.55 10.00 -4.21
CA TYR A 258 -16.48 11.43 -4.56
C TYR A 258 -15.57 11.68 -5.76
N ARG A 259 -15.76 10.89 -6.82
CA ARG A 259 -14.94 10.94 -8.05
C ARG A 259 -13.47 10.83 -7.71
N GLN A 260 -13.08 9.72 -7.07
CA GLN A 260 -11.76 9.37 -6.55
C GLN A 260 -11.26 10.12 -5.30
N LYS A 261 -11.73 11.33 -5.00
CA LYS A 261 -11.16 12.20 -3.95
C LYS A 261 -11.15 11.56 -2.55
N ARG A 262 -12.09 10.65 -2.28
CA ARG A 262 -12.17 9.93 -1.00
C ARG A 262 -11.02 8.95 -0.82
N PHE A 263 -10.60 8.27 -1.89
CA PHE A 263 -9.58 7.22 -1.85
C PHE A 263 -8.23 7.67 -2.40
N ILE A 264 -8.24 8.66 -3.29
CA ILE A 264 -7.04 9.24 -3.91
C ILE A 264 -7.03 10.75 -3.58
N PRO A 265 -6.71 11.13 -2.35
CA PRO A 265 -6.58 12.54 -2.01
C PRO A 265 -5.39 13.14 -2.77
N ASN A 266 -5.55 14.41 -3.18
CA ASN A 266 -4.42 15.16 -3.68
C ASN A 266 -3.47 15.44 -2.50
N ASP A 267 -2.23 14.99 -2.64
CA ASP A 267 -1.16 15.33 -1.72
C ASP A 267 0.13 15.69 -2.49
N SER A 268 0.97 16.53 -1.89
CA SER A 268 2.24 16.95 -2.47
C SER A 268 3.19 15.77 -2.68
N LEU A 269 3.11 14.76 -1.80
CA LEU A 269 3.94 13.56 -1.88
C LEU A 269 3.77 12.82 -3.21
N SER A 270 2.54 12.74 -3.75
CA SER A 270 2.28 12.12 -5.05
C SER A 270 3.06 12.77 -6.19
N VAL A 271 3.17 14.09 -6.17
CA VAL A 271 3.94 14.85 -7.18
C VAL A 271 5.44 14.59 -7.03
N LEU A 272 5.92 14.60 -5.79
CA LEU A 272 7.34 14.41 -5.48
C LEU A 272 7.81 12.98 -5.82
N VAL A 273 6.97 11.99 -5.57
CA VAL A 273 7.28 10.58 -5.92
C VAL A 273 7.38 10.40 -7.45
N ARG A 274 6.54 11.06 -8.24
CA ARG A 274 6.69 11.06 -9.69
C ARG A 274 8.03 11.65 -10.15
N LYS A 275 8.51 12.73 -9.48
CA LYS A 275 9.84 13.28 -9.73
C LYS A 275 10.94 12.27 -9.40
N ILE A 276 10.84 11.56 -8.28
CA ILE A 276 11.78 10.50 -7.91
C ILE A 276 11.77 9.39 -8.97
N ALA A 277 10.60 8.92 -9.38
CA ALA A 277 10.45 7.82 -10.34
C ALA A 277 11.20 8.08 -11.65
N VAL A 278 11.15 9.31 -12.17
CA VAL A 278 11.79 9.67 -13.46
C VAL A 278 13.19 10.27 -13.32
N SER A 279 13.63 10.61 -12.11
CA SER A 279 14.94 11.22 -11.87
C SER A 279 16.09 10.34 -12.40
N LYS A 280 17.11 10.97 -12.95
CA LYS A 280 18.40 10.37 -13.28
C LYS A 280 19.47 10.67 -12.23
N GLU A 281 19.05 11.03 -11.04
CA GLU A 281 19.91 11.26 -9.89
C GLU A 281 19.49 10.38 -8.72
N ILE A 282 20.48 9.96 -7.94
CA ILE A 282 20.35 9.24 -6.66
C ILE A 282 21.35 9.85 -5.69
N THR A 283 20.96 10.07 -4.43
CA THR A 283 21.88 10.51 -3.41
C THR A 283 22.81 9.39 -2.94
N ARG A 284 24.01 9.73 -2.49
CA ARG A 284 24.93 8.75 -1.89
C ARG A 284 24.29 8.07 -0.67
N LEU A 285 23.47 8.77 0.08
CA LEU A 285 22.77 8.20 1.23
C LEU A 285 21.71 7.18 0.81
N ALA A 286 20.93 7.45 -0.24
CA ALA A 286 19.98 6.45 -0.79
C ALA A 286 20.70 5.23 -1.33
N HIS A 287 21.83 5.42 -2.00
CA HIS A 287 22.69 4.34 -2.45
C HIS A 287 23.17 3.47 -1.28
N TYR A 288 23.67 4.08 -0.21
CA TYR A 288 24.10 3.37 1.00
C TYR A 288 22.94 2.60 1.65
N ARG A 289 21.78 3.25 1.85
CA ARG A 289 20.57 2.59 2.39
C ARG A 289 20.11 1.41 1.52
N CYS A 290 20.21 1.55 0.20
CA CYS A 290 19.84 0.48 -0.71
C CYS A 290 20.78 -0.74 -0.56
N TRP A 291 22.08 -0.48 -0.47
CA TRP A 291 23.04 -1.54 -0.21
C TRP A 291 22.78 -2.21 1.14
N GLU A 292 22.67 -1.45 2.22
CA GLU A 292 22.49 -1.95 3.58
C GLU A 292 21.20 -2.79 3.74
N ASN A 293 20.09 -2.33 3.18
CA ASN A 293 18.79 -2.96 3.42
C ASN A 293 18.47 -4.10 2.43
N PHE A 294 19.03 -4.07 1.23
CA PHE A 294 18.64 -5.03 0.18
C PHE A 294 19.79 -5.86 -0.37
N TYR A 295 21.03 -5.42 -0.18
CA TYR A 295 22.23 -6.06 -0.76
C TYR A 295 23.41 -6.10 0.19
N PRO A 296 23.22 -6.42 1.50
CA PRO A 296 24.32 -6.35 2.48
C PRO A 296 25.47 -7.34 2.16
N ASP A 297 25.14 -8.45 1.48
CA ASP A 297 26.11 -9.47 1.09
C ASP A 297 26.88 -9.15 -0.20
N LYS A 298 26.52 -8.06 -0.91
CA LYS A 298 27.18 -7.63 -2.14
C LYS A 298 28.17 -6.50 -1.88
N ASN A 299 29.19 -6.41 -2.74
CA ASN A 299 30.05 -5.22 -2.76
C ASN A 299 29.21 -3.99 -3.17
N PRO A 300 29.29 -2.85 -2.47
CA PRO A 300 28.59 -1.60 -2.84
C PRO A 300 28.81 -1.17 -4.30
N ALA A 301 29.98 -1.46 -4.89
CA ALA A 301 30.28 -1.20 -6.29
C ALA A 301 29.30 -1.86 -7.28
N PHE A 302 28.53 -2.87 -6.85
CA PHE A 302 27.43 -3.40 -7.64
C PHE A 302 26.39 -2.32 -7.97
N LEU A 303 26.00 -1.51 -6.99
CA LEU A 303 25.04 -0.43 -7.21
C LEU A 303 25.63 0.73 -8.03
N ASP A 304 26.93 1.02 -7.87
CA ASP A 304 27.63 2.00 -8.73
C ASP A 304 27.54 1.59 -10.19
N LYS A 305 27.79 0.30 -10.48
CA LYS A 305 27.64 -0.26 -11.83
C LYS A 305 26.20 -0.11 -12.35
N VAL A 306 25.20 -0.48 -11.54
CA VAL A 306 23.78 -0.35 -11.88
C VAL A 306 23.42 1.10 -12.24
N CYS A 307 23.91 2.08 -11.48
CA CYS A 307 23.71 3.50 -11.76
C CYS A 307 24.37 3.92 -13.07
N ALA A 308 25.64 3.54 -13.27
CA ALA A 308 26.41 3.89 -14.47
C ALA A 308 25.76 3.37 -15.75
N GLU A 309 25.36 2.09 -15.79
CA GLU A 309 24.70 1.47 -16.94
C GLU A 309 23.37 2.10 -17.33
N ARG A 310 22.69 2.75 -16.36
CA ARG A 310 21.42 3.47 -16.58
C ARG A 310 21.57 4.97 -16.75
N GLY A 311 22.80 5.47 -16.80
CA GLY A 311 23.08 6.91 -16.88
C GLY A 311 22.52 7.67 -15.68
N VAL A 312 22.62 7.09 -14.47
CA VAL A 312 22.20 7.69 -13.22
C VAL A 312 23.40 8.29 -12.51
N THR A 313 23.32 9.55 -12.16
CA THR A 313 24.34 10.27 -11.39
C THR A 313 24.15 10.05 -9.91
N ILE A 314 25.21 9.66 -9.21
CA ILE A 314 25.20 9.58 -7.75
C ILE A 314 25.68 10.92 -7.21
N ARG A 315 24.80 11.63 -6.48
CA ARG A 315 25.10 12.90 -5.84
C ARG A 315 25.71 12.66 -4.46
N GLU A 316 26.77 13.40 -4.16
CA GLU A 316 27.46 13.27 -2.85
C GLU A 316 26.76 14.02 -1.71
N ASP A 317 25.84 14.95 -2.02
CA ASP A 317 25.00 15.58 -1.00
C ASP A 317 23.86 14.64 -0.58
N ASN A 318 23.40 14.79 0.66
CA ASN A 318 22.35 13.94 1.24
C ASN A 318 20.94 14.56 1.08
N THR A 319 20.81 15.61 0.28
CA THR A 319 19.52 16.24 0.04
C THR A 319 18.69 15.40 -0.93
N PRO A 320 17.46 14.95 -0.57
CA PRO A 320 16.62 14.16 -1.46
C PRO A 320 16.47 14.81 -2.84
N VAL A 321 16.39 14.00 -3.90
CA VAL A 321 16.25 14.47 -5.30
C VAL A 321 14.91 15.19 -5.55
N ALA A 322 13.93 14.99 -4.68
CA ALA A 322 12.68 15.74 -4.64
C ALA A 322 12.50 16.31 -3.23
N LYS A 323 11.91 17.50 -3.13
CA LYS A 323 11.77 18.24 -1.86
C LYS A 323 10.39 18.83 -1.73
N PHE A 324 9.86 18.84 -0.51
CA PHE A 324 8.73 19.68 -0.13
C PHE A 324 9.17 21.16 -0.14
N THR A 325 8.25 22.05 -0.39
CA THR A 325 8.51 23.48 -0.22
C THR A 325 8.44 23.87 1.25
N ASP A 326 9.09 24.99 1.62
CA ASP A 326 9.05 25.49 2.99
C ASP A 326 7.61 25.86 3.42
N GLU A 327 6.79 26.32 2.48
CA GLU A 327 5.37 26.64 2.72
C GLU A 327 4.55 25.39 3.00
N GLU A 328 4.77 24.29 2.25
CA GLU A 328 4.12 22.99 2.50
C GLU A 328 4.51 22.48 3.89
N LEU A 329 5.79 22.45 4.20
CA LEU A 329 6.29 21.97 5.50
C LEU A 329 5.74 22.79 6.68
N ALA A 330 5.66 24.13 6.53
CA ALA A 330 5.11 25.00 7.56
C ALA A 330 3.60 24.80 7.74
N SER A 331 2.87 24.63 6.64
CA SER A 331 1.42 24.32 6.67
C SER A 331 1.15 22.99 7.37
N ASP A 332 1.88 21.94 6.98
CA ASP A 332 1.72 20.61 7.52
C ASP A 332 2.09 20.53 9.00
N TRP A 333 3.12 21.26 9.41
CA TRP A 333 3.52 21.37 10.82
C TRP A 333 2.46 22.08 11.67
N LYS A 334 1.83 23.13 11.12
CA LYS A 334 0.74 23.83 11.79
C LYS A 334 -0.47 22.92 11.97
N GLU A 335 -0.91 22.22 10.91
CA GLU A 335 -2.03 21.28 10.97
C GLU A 335 -1.77 20.15 11.97
N TRP A 336 -0.54 19.63 11.98
CA TRP A 336 -0.12 18.62 12.94
C TRP A 336 -0.26 19.07 14.39
N ASN A 337 0.20 20.26 14.70
CA ASN A 337 0.13 20.81 16.05
C ASN A 337 -1.32 21.13 16.48
N GLU A 338 -2.18 21.53 15.53
CA GLU A 338 -3.58 21.83 15.83
C GLU A 338 -4.43 20.56 16.05
N PHE A 339 -4.21 19.51 15.27
CA PHE A 339 -5.11 18.35 15.21
C PHE A 339 -4.38 17.00 15.31
N GLY A 340 -3.24 16.84 14.65
CA GLY A 340 -2.62 15.55 14.43
C GLY A 340 -2.01 14.94 15.70
N ARG A 341 -1.43 15.74 16.58
CA ARG A 341 -0.89 15.27 17.87
C ARG A 341 -1.97 14.68 18.75
N ALA A 342 -3.10 15.37 18.89
CA ALA A 342 -4.22 14.91 19.70
C ALA A 342 -4.82 13.62 19.13
N ASP A 343 -4.93 13.51 17.80
CA ASP A 343 -5.38 12.28 17.13
C ASP A 343 -4.42 11.13 17.39
N LEU A 344 -3.10 11.31 17.21
CA LEU A 344 -2.11 10.27 17.49
C LEU A 344 -2.16 9.82 18.94
N VAL A 345 -2.16 10.76 19.89
CA VAL A 345 -2.24 10.47 21.33
C VAL A 345 -3.52 9.71 21.67
N SER A 346 -4.67 10.12 21.14
CA SER A 346 -5.95 9.43 21.36
C SER A 346 -5.97 7.99 20.86
N ARG A 347 -5.16 7.68 19.85
CA ARG A 347 -5.02 6.34 19.29
C ARG A 347 -4.03 5.47 20.05
N ILE A 348 -2.99 6.05 20.61
CA ILE A 348 -1.91 5.33 21.32
C ILE A 348 -2.26 5.09 22.80
N LEU A 349 -2.76 6.10 23.49
CA LEU A 349 -3.00 6.06 24.93
C LEU A 349 -3.90 4.93 25.44
N PRO A 350 -4.99 4.54 24.74
CA PRO A 350 -5.84 3.43 25.21
C PRO A 350 -5.14 2.06 25.19
N ILE A 351 -3.99 1.95 24.54
CA ILE A 351 -3.39 0.67 24.15
C ILE A 351 -2.12 0.38 24.92
N MET A 352 -1.42 1.41 25.41
CA MET A 352 -0.15 1.24 26.10
C MET A 352 -0.33 1.45 27.61
N PRO A 353 0.22 0.56 28.45
CA PRO A 353 0.41 0.86 29.87
C PRO A 353 1.19 2.16 29.96
N ILE A 354 0.71 3.09 30.77
CA ILE A 354 1.25 4.46 30.98
C ILE A 354 2.77 4.47 31.28
N THR A 355 3.32 3.33 31.66
CA THR A 355 4.72 3.15 32.02
C THR A 355 5.72 3.09 30.85
N THR A 356 5.25 3.06 29.59
CA THR A 356 6.13 2.80 28.42
C THR A 356 6.22 3.94 27.40
N ILE A 357 5.43 5.01 27.53
CA ILE A 357 5.59 6.24 26.75
C ILE A 357 6.01 7.34 27.70
N ASP A 358 7.16 7.92 27.48
CA ASP A 358 7.53 9.18 28.13
C ASP A 358 6.74 10.31 27.46
N LEU A 359 5.54 10.58 28.02
CA LEU A 359 4.65 11.64 27.54
C LEU A 359 5.23 13.04 27.73
N THR A 360 6.29 13.19 28.55
CA THR A 360 6.97 14.46 28.74
C THR A 360 7.74 14.90 27.51
N GLU A 361 8.22 13.96 26.67
CA GLU A 361 8.82 14.26 25.38
C GLU A 361 7.78 14.70 24.31
N LEU A 362 6.50 14.36 24.48
CA LEU A 362 5.42 14.79 23.58
C LEU A 362 4.79 16.12 23.95
N SER A 363 5.01 16.59 25.20
CA SER A 363 4.40 17.83 25.74
C SER A 363 5.40 18.98 25.96
N ALA A 364 6.70 18.74 25.75
CA ALA A 364 7.76 19.73 25.96
C ALA A 364 8.47 20.03 24.65
N GLU A 365 7.86 20.89 23.82
CA GLU A 365 8.55 21.87 22.94
C GLU A 365 7.52 22.70 22.19
#